data_e5b74ee0a9e6a44f6ef31a6173bf6b08
#
_entry.id   e5b74ee0a9e6a44f6ef31a6173bf6b08
#
_cell.length_a   1.000
_cell.length_b   1.000
_cell.length_c   1.000
_cell.angle_alpha   90.00
_cell.angle_beta   90.00
_cell.angle_gamma   90.00
#
_symmetry.space_group_name_H-M   'P 1'
#
loop_
_entity.id
_entity.type
_entity.pdbx_description
1 polymer ?
#
loop_
_entity_poly.entity_id
_entity_poly.type
_entity_poly.pdbx_seq_one_letter_code
_entity_poly.pdbx_strand_id
1 'polypeptide(L)'
;LSSSSAASDVYKRQAFVEHEKFVDLIQYVDFIYTDLKHYNSVNHRKVTGVKNELIVQNIHYAFTHQKLIVLRIHIIPDFNDSLEDAERFATLFNELSIDQVQLLPFHQFGENKYKLLGRKYAMEDVKALHPEDLFEYQDVFLKHDINCYF
;
A
#
# COMPACT_ATOMS: atom_id res chain seq x y z
N LEU A 1 11.88 -24.14 -14.11
CA LEU A 1 11.88 -23.81 -12.65
C LEU A 1 12.22 -22.35 -12.32
N SER A 2 11.85 -21.33 -13.07
CA SER A 2 12.21 -19.96 -12.66
C SER A 2 11.24 -18.85 -13.03
N SER A 3 10.27 -19.09 -13.88
CA SER A 3 9.32 -18.04 -14.30
C SER A 3 8.34 -17.61 -13.19
N SER A 4 7.95 -18.53 -12.33
CA SER A 4 7.03 -18.28 -11.21
C SER A 4 7.66 -17.44 -10.09
N SER A 5 8.97 -17.55 -9.83
CA SER A 5 9.62 -16.80 -8.77
C SER A 5 9.88 -15.33 -9.15
N ALA A 6 10.16 -15.06 -10.43
CA ALA A 6 10.40 -13.70 -10.91
C ALA A 6 9.11 -12.86 -10.92
N ALA A 7 8.00 -13.41 -11.38
CA ALA A 7 6.71 -12.73 -11.34
C ALA A 7 6.24 -12.49 -9.89
N SER A 8 6.40 -13.48 -9.01
CA SER A 8 6.12 -13.35 -7.57
C SER A 8 7.00 -12.30 -6.88
N ASP A 9 8.23 -12.09 -7.31
CA ASP A 9 9.14 -11.12 -6.73
C ASP A 9 8.81 -9.68 -7.15
N VAL A 10 8.26 -9.49 -8.34
CA VAL A 10 7.85 -8.16 -8.84
C VAL A 10 6.69 -7.60 -8.04
N TYR A 11 5.67 -8.37 -7.70
CA TYR A 11 4.60 -7.85 -6.88
C TYR A 11 4.85 -7.84 -5.38
N LYS A 12 5.86 -8.53 -4.88
CA LYS A 12 6.36 -8.33 -3.51
C LYS A 12 7.06 -7.00 -3.32
N ARG A 13 7.41 -6.29 -4.39
CA ARG A 13 8.10 -4.99 -4.37
C ARG A 13 7.16 -3.79 -4.58
N GLN A 14 5.86 -3.96 -4.35
CA GLN A 14 4.89 -2.86 -4.30
C GLN A 14 4.84 -2.01 -5.58
N ALA A 15 4.87 -2.64 -6.76
CA ALA A 15 4.91 -1.97 -8.05
C ALA A 15 6.16 -1.06 -8.28
N PHE A 16 7.20 -1.18 -7.45
CA PHE A 16 8.47 -0.47 -7.65
C PHE A 16 9.34 -1.17 -8.69
N VAL A 17 8.98 -0.94 -9.94
CA VAL A 17 9.68 -1.45 -11.13
C VAL A 17 9.58 -0.42 -12.24
N GLU A 18 10.56 -0.35 -13.14
CA GLU A 18 10.53 0.55 -14.30
C GLU A 18 9.19 0.45 -15.02
N HIS A 19 8.64 1.60 -15.39
CA HIS A 19 7.27 1.68 -15.94
C HIS A 19 7.05 0.79 -17.15
N GLU A 20 7.97 0.77 -18.12
CA GLU A 20 7.88 -0.07 -19.32
C GLU A 20 7.80 -1.57 -18.95
N LYS A 21 8.63 -2.01 -18.01
CA LYS A 21 8.59 -3.40 -17.52
C LYS A 21 7.30 -3.72 -16.76
N PHE A 22 6.74 -2.74 -16.05
CA PHE A 22 5.45 -2.90 -15.39
C PHE A 22 4.33 -3.07 -16.42
N VAL A 23 4.31 -2.23 -17.46
CA VAL A 23 3.36 -2.29 -18.56
C VAL A 23 3.40 -3.65 -19.25
N ASP A 24 4.59 -4.14 -19.56
CA ASP A 24 4.76 -5.46 -20.19
C ASP A 24 4.26 -6.59 -19.26
N LEU A 25 4.56 -6.50 -17.97
CA LEU A 25 4.20 -7.53 -17.00
C LEU A 25 2.70 -7.63 -16.79
N ILE A 26 2.00 -6.49 -16.61
CA ILE A 26 0.58 -6.52 -16.26
C ILE A 26 -0.33 -7.03 -17.37
N GLN A 27 0.15 -7.12 -18.60
CA GLN A 27 -0.61 -7.74 -19.69
C GLN A 27 -0.95 -9.21 -19.41
N TYR A 28 -0.10 -9.88 -18.65
CA TYR A 28 -0.22 -11.31 -18.31
C TYR A 28 -0.78 -11.57 -16.91
N VAL A 29 -1.28 -10.52 -16.24
CA VAL A 29 -1.77 -10.59 -14.87
C VAL A 29 -3.24 -10.22 -14.84
N ASP A 30 -4.09 -11.08 -14.26
CA ASP A 30 -5.53 -10.84 -14.13
C ASP A 30 -5.86 -10.00 -12.90
N PHE A 31 -5.06 -10.14 -11.85
CA PHE A 31 -5.32 -9.52 -10.55
C PHE A 31 -4.02 -9.03 -9.88
N ILE A 32 -4.05 -7.82 -9.33
CA ILE A 32 -2.91 -7.18 -8.70
C ILE A 32 -3.25 -6.78 -7.26
N TYR A 33 -2.45 -7.25 -6.30
CA TYR A 33 -2.38 -6.67 -4.97
C TYR A 33 -1.16 -5.77 -4.87
N THR A 34 -1.36 -4.53 -4.47
CA THR A 34 -0.24 -3.60 -4.26
C THR A 34 -0.47 -2.74 -3.03
N ASP A 35 0.62 -2.32 -2.40
CA ASP A 35 0.57 -1.48 -1.21
C ASP A 35 1.14 -0.09 -1.52
N LEU A 36 0.48 0.96 -1.06
CA LEU A 36 1.06 2.29 -0.95
C LEU A 36 1.33 2.59 0.53
N LYS A 37 2.60 2.71 0.89
CA LYS A 37 2.99 2.85 2.30
C LYS A 37 2.79 4.26 2.85
N HIS A 38 2.84 5.28 1.98
CA HIS A 38 2.54 6.66 2.33
C HIS A 38 2.26 7.48 1.07
N TYR A 39 1.32 8.43 1.12
CA TYR A 39 1.02 9.37 0.04
C TYR A 39 2.19 10.33 -0.22
N ASN A 40 2.84 10.80 0.85
CA ASN A 40 3.98 11.71 0.76
C ASN A 40 5.27 10.96 0.42
N SER A 41 5.92 11.34 -0.67
CA SER A 41 7.11 10.69 -1.22
C SER A 41 8.31 10.72 -0.26
N VAL A 42 8.48 11.80 0.51
CA VAL A 42 9.58 11.92 1.48
C VAL A 42 9.38 10.94 2.64
N ASN A 43 8.17 10.86 3.18
CA ASN A 43 7.84 9.92 4.26
C ASN A 43 7.88 8.47 3.77
N HIS A 44 7.40 8.21 2.56
CA HIS A 44 7.53 6.90 1.93
C HIS A 44 9.00 6.46 1.87
N ARG A 45 9.89 7.36 1.41
CA ARG A 45 11.33 7.07 1.34
C ARG A 45 11.97 6.79 2.70
N LYS A 46 11.54 7.48 3.76
CA LYS A 46 12.08 7.25 5.11
C LYS A 46 11.90 5.80 5.58
N VAL A 47 10.77 5.17 5.25
CA VAL A 47 10.42 3.82 5.74
C VAL A 47 10.73 2.71 4.75
N THR A 48 10.75 3.01 3.44
CA THR A 48 10.96 2.00 2.39
C THR A 48 12.32 2.09 1.71
N GLY A 49 13.03 3.21 1.89
CA GLY A 49 14.28 3.52 1.21
C GLY A 49 14.11 4.12 -0.19
N VAL A 50 12.89 4.10 -0.75
CA VAL A 50 12.59 4.59 -2.11
C VAL A 50 11.44 5.59 -2.11
N LYS A 51 11.41 6.46 -3.08
CA LYS A 51 10.32 7.39 -3.33
C LYS A 51 9.12 6.64 -3.95
N ASN A 52 7.91 7.24 -3.86
CA ASN A 52 6.69 6.58 -4.33
C ASN A 52 6.23 6.99 -5.73
N GLU A 53 6.86 7.95 -6.40
CA GLU A 53 6.39 8.48 -7.71
C GLU A 53 6.22 7.38 -8.75
N LEU A 54 7.20 6.48 -8.85
CA LEU A 54 7.15 5.35 -9.79
C LEU A 54 6.04 4.36 -9.43
N ILE A 55 5.84 4.12 -8.13
CA ILE A 55 4.78 3.25 -7.62
C ILE A 55 3.41 3.84 -7.97
N VAL A 56 3.22 5.14 -7.70
CA VAL A 56 1.98 5.87 -8.01
C VAL A 56 1.70 5.86 -9.50
N GLN A 57 2.71 6.09 -10.35
CA GLN A 57 2.59 6.01 -11.81
C GLN A 57 2.12 4.63 -12.27
N ASN A 58 2.71 3.58 -11.73
CA ASN A 58 2.37 2.20 -12.09
C ASN A 58 0.97 1.80 -11.61
N ILE A 59 0.58 2.23 -10.40
CA ILE A 59 -0.76 2.01 -9.87
C ILE A 59 -1.80 2.72 -10.74
N HIS A 60 -1.59 4.01 -11.04
CA HIS A 60 -2.48 4.78 -11.90
C HIS A 60 -2.63 4.13 -13.29
N TYR A 61 -1.53 3.68 -13.89
CA TYR A 61 -1.57 2.96 -15.16
C TYR A 61 -2.44 1.70 -15.08
N ALA A 62 -2.29 0.90 -14.03
CA ALA A 62 -3.07 -0.32 -13.84
C ALA A 62 -4.59 -0.04 -13.70
N PHE A 63 -4.97 0.99 -12.92
CA PHE A 63 -6.36 1.41 -12.78
C PHE A 63 -6.96 1.90 -14.10
N THR A 64 -6.26 2.78 -14.82
CA THR A 64 -6.75 3.33 -16.10
C THR A 64 -6.85 2.29 -17.20
N HIS A 65 -6.11 1.18 -17.11
CA HIS A 65 -6.17 0.05 -18.04
C HIS A 65 -7.06 -1.09 -17.55
N GLN A 66 -7.99 -0.79 -16.64
CA GLN A 66 -9.03 -1.70 -16.15
C GLN A 66 -8.51 -3.05 -15.61
N LYS A 67 -7.31 -3.04 -15.04
CA LYS A 67 -6.82 -4.22 -14.33
C LYS A 67 -7.53 -4.36 -12.99
N LEU A 68 -7.84 -5.59 -12.61
CA LEU A 68 -8.36 -5.86 -11.26
C LEU A 68 -7.24 -5.64 -10.26
N ILE A 69 -7.28 -4.49 -9.58
CA ILE A 69 -6.27 -4.11 -8.61
C ILE A 69 -6.90 -3.84 -7.24
N VAL A 70 -6.31 -4.40 -6.20
CA VAL A 70 -6.59 -4.03 -4.82
C VAL A 70 -5.43 -3.22 -4.29
N LEU A 71 -5.66 -1.93 -4.13
CA LEU A 71 -4.71 -1.05 -3.46
C LEU A 71 -4.90 -1.17 -1.95
N ARG A 72 -3.80 -1.34 -1.22
CA ARG A 72 -3.83 -1.50 0.23
C ARG A 72 -3.00 -0.43 0.91
N ILE A 73 -3.50 0.03 2.07
CA ILE A 73 -2.76 0.92 2.96
C ILE A 73 -2.61 0.22 4.30
N HIS A 74 -1.38 0.06 4.77
CA HIS A 74 -1.12 -0.34 6.15
C HIS A 74 -1.19 0.91 7.04
N ILE A 75 -2.15 0.94 7.93
CA ILE A 75 -2.30 2.04 8.87
C ILE A 75 -1.44 1.73 10.11
N ILE A 76 -0.48 2.60 10.35
CA ILE A 76 0.55 2.41 11.39
C ILE A 76 0.45 3.60 12.36
N PRO A 77 0.31 3.34 13.67
CA PRO A 77 0.27 4.39 14.68
C PRO A 77 1.45 5.35 14.59
N ASP A 78 1.18 6.65 14.78
CA ASP A 78 2.14 7.75 14.75
C ASP A 78 2.87 7.94 13.40
N PHE A 79 2.39 7.28 12.34
CA PHE A 79 3.02 7.38 11.02
C PHE A 79 2.08 7.86 9.92
N ASN A 80 0.90 7.25 9.82
CA ASN A 80 -0.09 7.58 8.78
C ASN A 80 -1.52 7.30 9.25
N ASP A 81 -1.77 7.36 10.55
CA ASP A 81 -3.05 7.01 11.19
C ASP A 81 -3.94 8.21 11.53
N SER A 82 -3.49 9.45 11.24
CA SER A 82 -4.29 10.63 11.47
C SER A 82 -5.39 10.82 10.41
N LEU A 83 -6.48 11.50 10.79
CA LEU A 83 -7.55 11.86 9.82
C LEU A 83 -7.02 12.77 8.72
N GLU A 84 -5.99 13.59 8.99
CA GLU A 84 -5.32 14.37 7.95
C GLU A 84 -4.61 13.47 6.93
N ASP A 85 -3.98 12.38 7.39
CA ASP A 85 -3.37 11.40 6.48
C ASP A 85 -4.44 10.72 5.61
N ALA A 86 -5.61 10.38 6.18
CA ALA A 86 -6.74 9.83 5.43
C ALA A 86 -7.19 10.79 4.32
N GLU A 87 -7.37 12.08 4.64
CA GLU A 87 -7.74 13.12 3.67
C GLU A 87 -6.70 13.26 2.55
N ARG A 88 -5.41 13.21 2.89
CA ARG A 88 -4.32 13.28 1.91
C ARG A 88 -4.28 12.06 0.99
N PHE A 89 -4.49 10.86 1.53
CA PHE A 89 -4.62 9.65 0.72
C PHE A 89 -5.84 9.71 -0.19
N ALA A 90 -7.01 10.09 0.34
CA ALA A 90 -8.24 10.18 -0.44
C ALA A 90 -8.12 11.20 -1.58
N THR A 91 -7.51 12.37 -1.32
CA THR A 91 -7.21 13.38 -2.34
C THR A 91 -6.33 12.79 -3.45
N LEU A 92 -5.22 12.14 -3.10
CA LEU A 92 -4.33 11.48 -4.07
C LEU A 92 -5.09 10.44 -4.90
N PHE A 93 -5.95 9.65 -4.26
CA PHE A 93 -6.69 8.58 -4.96
C PHE A 93 -7.71 9.14 -5.95
N ASN A 94 -8.39 10.22 -5.59
CA ASN A 94 -9.29 10.92 -6.51
C ASN A 94 -8.53 11.50 -7.72
N GLU A 95 -7.35 12.10 -7.50
CA GLU A 95 -6.48 12.58 -8.60
C GLU A 95 -6.05 11.44 -9.54
N LEU A 96 -5.92 10.23 -9.03
CA LEU A 96 -5.53 9.03 -9.78
C LEU A 96 -6.71 8.21 -10.29
N SER A 97 -7.95 8.65 -10.04
CA SER A 97 -9.19 7.92 -10.36
C SER A 97 -9.28 6.53 -9.70
N ILE A 98 -8.70 6.40 -8.51
CA ILE A 98 -8.76 5.17 -7.70
C ILE A 98 -10.05 5.21 -6.87
N ASP A 99 -10.92 4.25 -7.08
CA ASP A 99 -12.27 4.19 -6.51
C ASP A 99 -12.41 3.15 -5.39
N GLN A 100 -11.36 2.40 -5.08
CA GLN A 100 -11.38 1.41 -4.02
C GLN A 100 -10.04 1.21 -3.31
N VAL A 101 -10.10 0.95 -2.00
CA VAL A 101 -8.93 0.72 -1.16
C VAL A 101 -9.23 -0.25 -0.02
N GLN A 102 -8.26 -1.09 0.33
CA GLN A 102 -8.29 -1.91 1.52
C GLN A 102 -7.39 -1.30 2.61
N LEU A 103 -7.94 -1.07 3.79
CA LEU A 103 -7.16 -0.69 4.97
C LEU A 103 -6.68 -1.94 5.70
N LEU A 104 -5.41 -1.93 6.04
CA LEU A 104 -4.80 -2.99 6.84
C LEU A 104 -4.36 -2.40 8.19
N PRO A 105 -5.13 -2.61 9.26
CA PRO A 105 -4.74 -2.17 10.59
C PRO A 105 -3.38 -2.77 11.00
N PHE A 106 -2.56 -1.97 11.67
CA PHE A 106 -1.26 -2.42 12.15
C PHE A 106 -1.36 -3.58 13.14
N HIS A 107 -0.53 -4.60 12.94
CA HIS A 107 -0.35 -5.70 13.88
C HIS A 107 1.09 -6.20 13.91
N GLN A 108 1.47 -6.87 15.00
CA GLN A 108 2.85 -7.27 15.27
C GLN A 108 3.28 -8.63 14.66
N PHE A 109 2.57 -9.15 13.66
CA PHE A 109 2.91 -10.46 13.04
C PHE A 109 4.33 -10.54 12.45
N GLY A 110 4.98 -9.38 12.23
CA GLY A 110 6.36 -9.32 11.77
C GLY A 110 7.41 -9.66 12.83
N GLU A 111 7.08 -9.59 14.13
CA GLU A 111 8.03 -9.73 15.24
C GLU A 111 8.85 -11.02 15.17
N ASN A 112 8.19 -12.15 14.91
CA ASN A 112 8.86 -13.45 14.80
C ASN A 112 9.96 -13.49 13.73
N LYS A 113 9.78 -12.77 12.60
CA LYS A 113 10.80 -12.70 11.55
C LYS A 113 12.03 -11.95 12.03
N TYR A 114 11.85 -10.88 12.81
CA TYR A 114 12.95 -10.12 13.38
C TYR A 114 13.72 -10.95 14.42
N LYS A 115 13.00 -11.69 15.27
CA LYS A 115 13.63 -12.64 16.23
C LYS A 115 14.46 -13.70 15.52
N LEU A 116 13.93 -14.31 14.46
CA LEU A 116 14.67 -15.31 13.66
C LEU A 116 15.92 -14.74 12.98
N LEU A 117 15.90 -13.44 12.64
CA LEU A 117 17.04 -12.73 12.02
C LEU A 117 18.03 -12.17 13.09
N GLY A 118 17.78 -12.38 14.37
CA GLY A 118 18.57 -11.79 15.46
C GLY A 118 18.52 -10.26 15.50
N ARG A 119 17.43 -9.66 15.01
CA ARG A 119 17.24 -8.20 14.94
C ARG A 119 16.19 -7.75 15.94
N LYS A 120 16.39 -6.59 16.56
CA LYS A 120 15.37 -5.95 17.38
C LYS A 120 14.20 -5.47 16.48
N TYR A 121 12.96 -5.76 16.90
CA TYR A 121 11.78 -5.24 16.23
C TYR A 121 11.48 -3.82 16.74
N ALA A 122 11.60 -2.82 15.89
CA ALA A 122 11.47 -1.41 16.28
C ALA A 122 10.05 -1.02 16.73
N MET A 123 9.04 -1.86 16.43
CA MET A 123 7.63 -1.62 16.74
C MET A 123 7.11 -2.59 17.82
N GLU A 124 7.99 -3.11 18.65
CA GLU A 124 7.66 -4.08 19.73
C GLU A 124 6.62 -3.52 20.71
N ASP A 125 6.72 -2.21 21.02
CA ASP A 125 5.87 -1.51 21.98
C ASP A 125 4.67 -0.80 21.30
N VAL A 126 4.52 -0.88 19.98
CA VAL A 126 3.43 -0.21 19.27
C VAL A 126 2.16 -1.06 19.39
N LYS A 127 1.09 -0.45 19.89
CA LYS A 127 -0.20 -1.13 20.04
C LYS A 127 -0.77 -1.54 18.68
N ALA A 128 -1.23 -2.79 18.57
CA ALA A 128 -1.98 -3.22 17.38
C ALA A 128 -3.29 -2.42 17.24
N LEU A 129 -3.68 -2.17 16.00
CA LEU A 129 -4.96 -1.56 15.65
C LEU A 129 -5.97 -2.64 15.26
N HIS A 130 -7.23 -2.35 15.48
CA HIS A 130 -8.35 -3.15 15.03
C HIS A 130 -9.21 -2.33 14.05
N PRO A 131 -10.07 -2.96 13.23
CA PRO A 131 -10.97 -2.22 12.33
C PRO A 131 -11.77 -1.13 13.05
N GLU A 132 -12.21 -1.39 14.26
CA GLU A 132 -12.99 -0.46 15.07
C GLU A 132 -12.25 0.83 15.41
N ASP A 133 -10.92 0.77 15.53
CA ASP A 133 -10.07 1.94 15.79
C ASP A 133 -9.96 2.84 14.54
N LEU A 134 -10.37 2.37 13.36
CA LEU A 134 -10.19 3.02 12.07
C LEU A 134 -11.51 3.38 11.36
N PHE A 135 -12.66 3.29 12.01
CA PHE A 135 -13.94 3.64 11.37
C PHE A 135 -14.00 5.10 10.93
N GLU A 136 -13.51 6.05 11.74
CA GLU A 136 -13.46 7.46 11.34
C GLU A 136 -12.49 7.69 10.16
N TYR A 137 -11.39 6.93 10.13
CA TYR A 137 -10.43 6.95 9.03
C TYR A 137 -11.06 6.40 7.73
N GLN A 138 -11.81 5.32 7.83
CA GLN A 138 -12.60 4.75 6.72
C GLN A 138 -13.65 5.73 6.20
N ASP A 139 -14.38 6.41 7.11
CA ASP A 139 -15.42 7.39 6.76
C ASP A 139 -14.88 8.53 5.89
N VAL A 140 -13.62 8.91 6.04
CA VAL A 140 -12.99 9.91 5.17
C VAL A 140 -12.99 9.44 3.72
N PHE A 141 -12.57 8.21 3.45
CA PHE A 141 -12.58 7.66 2.08
C PHE A 141 -13.99 7.56 1.50
N LEU A 142 -14.95 7.11 2.31
CA LEU A 142 -16.34 7.00 1.88
C LEU A 142 -16.94 8.37 1.52
N LYS A 143 -16.59 9.44 2.23
CA LYS A 143 -16.98 10.83 1.90
C LYS A 143 -16.34 11.33 0.60
N HIS A 144 -15.25 10.75 0.18
CA HIS A 144 -14.58 11.01 -1.09
C HIS A 144 -15.04 10.09 -2.24
N ASP A 145 -16.13 9.35 -2.06
CA ASP A 145 -16.67 8.36 -3.00
C ASP A 145 -15.71 7.20 -3.32
N ILE A 146 -14.78 6.90 -2.39
CA ILE A 146 -13.85 5.78 -2.50
C ILE A 146 -14.36 4.62 -1.65
N ASN A 147 -14.62 3.47 -2.27
CA ASN A 147 -15.00 2.24 -1.57
C ASN A 147 -13.86 1.77 -0.68
N CYS A 148 -14.05 1.85 0.63
CA CYS A 148 -13.03 1.57 1.64
C CYS A 148 -13.47 0.43 2.56
N TYR A 149 -12.62 -0.60 2.70
CA TYR A 149 -12.92 -1.79 3.50
C TYR A 149 -11.67 -2.34 4.22
N PHE A 150 -11.87 -3.28 5.14
CA PHE A 150 -10.83 -3.95 5.91
C PHE A 150 -10.50 -5.36 5.40
#